data_122ff44a63283cb8b3377ebf2f79114e
#
_entry.id   122ff44a63283cb8b3377ebf2f79114e
#
_cell.length_a   1.000
_cell.length_b   1.000
_cell.length_c   1.000
_cell.angle_alpha   90.00
_cell.angle_beta   90.00
_cell.angle_gamma   90.00
#
_symmetry.space_group_name_H-M   'P 1'
#
loop_
_entity.id
_entity.type
_entity.pdbx_description
1 polymer ?
#
loop_
_entity_poly.entity_id
_entity_poly.type
_entity_poly.pdbx_seq_one_letter_code
_entity_poly.pdbx_strand_id
1 'polypeptide(L)'
;MTDEPAVDTEPRIDDLRKENARLARRVARVEATLRDVEQIRDTNSRLLGRIRDELEVERRRSHDLLRNILPQTIIDRLGAGEGSIADRHEDVAVVFSDFVGFTEISSRLPVATVVASLNAMFSAFDASCEALGVEKIKTIGDAYMAAAGLPGSAADHVRAAADLALAMRAAVVAEGDPWQVRIGIHRGPVVAGMIGTTKFVYDLWGDAVNVASRLETSAPPGRIQVSEEVAAGLGDAFELEARGAIDLKGKGSMESFFLLGRRS
;
A
#
# COMPACT_ATOMS: atom_id res chain seq x y z
N MET A 1 4.59 -7.84 -108.75
CA MET A 1 5.68 -8.25 -107.87
C MET A 1 5.81 -7.13 -106.84
N THR A 2 5.27 -7.31 -105.70
CA THR A 2 5.35 -6.39 -104.54
C THR A 2 6.42 -6.97 -103.59
N ASP A 3 7.55 -6.24 -103.54
CA ASP A 3 8.64 -6.52 -102.60
C ASP A 3 8.24 -6.13 -101.26
N GLU A 4 8.01 -7.10 -100.33
CA GLU A 4 7.68 -6.89 -98.94
C GLU A 4 9.00 -6.78 -98.16
N PRO A 5 9.29 -5.69 -97.47
CA PRO A 5 10.54 -5.56 -96.74
C PRO A 5 10.58 -6.56 -95.58
N ALA A 6 11.56 -7.40 -95.54
CA ALA A 6 11.86 -8.27 -94.38
C ALA A 6 12.07 -7.40 -93.14
N VAL A 7 11.16 -7.50 -92.22
CA VAL A 7 11.25 -6.84 -90.90
C VAL A 7 12.37 -7.53 -90.14
N ASP A 8 13.49 -6.84 -89.95
CA ASP A 8 14.64 -7.29 -89.18
C ASP A 8 14.24 -7.40 -87.67
N THR A 9 13.74 -8.55 -87.24
CA THR A 9 13.24 -8.86 -85.93
C THR A 9 14.32 -9.34 -84.92
N GLU A 10 15.51 -9.74 -85.43
CA GLU A 10 16.58 -10.27 -84.55
C GLU A 10 17.17 -9.23 -83.54
N PRO A 11 17.55 -8.01 -83.96
CA PRO A 11 18.04 -7.01 -82.99
C PRO A 11 17.00 -6.64 -81.88
N ARG A 12 15.74 -6.72 -82.19
CA ARG A 12 14.67 -6.41 -81.23
C ARG A 12 14.51 -7.52 -80.19
N ILE A 13 14.73 -8.76 -80.50
CA ILE A 13 14.70 -9.90 -79.59
C ILE A 13 15.87 -9.85 -78.61
N ASP A 14 17.07 -9.53 -79.08
CA ASP A 14 18.28 -9.43 -78.24
C ASP A 14 18.19 -8.23 -77.26
N ASP A 15 17.62 -7.13 -77.66
CA ASP A 15 17.37 -5.98 -76.77
C ASP A 15 16.35 -6.32 -75.69
N LEU A 16 15.26 -7.02 -75.99
CA LEU A 16 14.28 -7.51 -75.02
C LEU A 16 14.93 -8.54 -74.09
N ARG A 17 15.81 -9.41 -74.54
CA ARG A 17 16.54 -10.34 -73.63
C ARG A 17 17.46 -9.61 -72.69
N LYS A 18 18.17 -8.57 -73.13
CA LYS A 18 19.01 -7.73 -72.24
C LYS A 18 18.20 -6.98 -71.23
N GLU A 19 17.03 -6.43 -71.58
CA GLU A 19 16.13 -5.72 -70.69
C GLU A 19 15.53 -6.67 -69.69
N ASN A 20 15.06 -7.86 -70.05
CA ASN A 20 14.57 -8.89 -69.13
C ASN A 20 15.67 -9.32 -68.17
N ALA A 21 16.92 -9.52 -68.59
CA ALA A 21 18.02 -9.83 -67.71
C ALA A 21 18.33 -8.69 -66.72
N ARG A 22 18.16 -7.41 -67.10
CA ARG A 22 18.28 -6.24 -66.22
C ARG A 22 17.16 -6.16 -65.21
N LEU A 23 15.91 -6.38 -65.64
CA LEU A 23 14.76 -6.42 -64.76
C LEU A 23 14.85 -7.56 -63.74
N ALA A 24 15.24 -8.76 -64.17
CA ALA A 24 15.44 -9.90 -63.28
C ALA A 24 16.47 -9.61 -62.18
N ARG A 25 17.61 -8.96 -62.51
CA ARG A 25 18.60 -8.52 -61.50
C ARG A 25 18.05 -7.46 -60.56
N ARG A 26 17.18 -6.55 -61.05
CA ARG A 26 16.53 -5.52 -60.24
C ARG A 26 15.51 -6.15 -59.28
N VAL A 27 14.70 -7.08 -59.75
CA VAL A 27 13.76 -7.84 -58.92
C VAL A 27 14.49 -8.60 -57.80
N ALA A 28 15.54 -9.37 -58.16
CA ALA A 28 16.32 -10.10 -57.16
C ALA A 28 16.95 -9.19 -56.08
N ARG A 29 17.39 -7.98 -56.47
CA ARG A 29 17.90 -6.99 -55.48
C ARG A 29 16.82 -6.47 -54.59
N VAL A 30 15.62 -6.15 -55.12
CA VAL A 30 14.49 -5.69 -54.33
C VAL A 30 14.02 -6.76 -53.35
N GLU A 31 13.93 -8.01 -53.81
CA GLU A 31 13.56 -9.16 -52.95
C GLU A 31 14.58 -9.40 -51.83
N ALA A 32 15.89 -9.24 -52.10
CA ALA A 32 16.91 -9.31 -51.05
C ALA A 32 16.74 -8.21 -50.01
N THR A 33 16.55 -6.95 -50.48
CA THR A 33 16.29 -5.82 -49.56
C THR A 33 15.02 -6.01 -48.74
N LEU A 34 13.97 -6.54 -49.36
CA LEU A 34 12.70 -6.83 -48.64
C LEU A 34 12.92 -7.85 -47.52
N ARG A 35 13.65 -8.93 -47.79
CA ARG A 35 14.01 -9.95 -46.78
C ARG A 35 14.80 -9.34 -45.62
N ASP A 36 15.78 -8.46 -45.92
CA ASP A 36 16.57 -7.79 -44.88
C ASP A 36 15.70 -6.89 -44.02
N VAL A 37 14.76 -6.12 -44.61
CA VAL A 37 13.82 -5.27 -43.90
C VAL A 37 12.87 -6.10 -43.04
N GLU A 38 12.35 -7.22 -43.54
CA GLU A 38 11.50 -8.13 -42.75
C GLU A 38 12.26 -8.71 -41.56
N GLN A 39 13.51 -9.14 -41.74
CA GLN A 39 14.36 -9.66 -40.67
C GLN A 39 14.64 -8.60 -39.59
N ILE A 40 14.93 -7.35 -39.99
CA ILE A 40 15.12 -6.22 -39.06
C ILE A 40 13.81 -5.95 -38.28
N ARG A 41 12.68 -5.92 -38.99
CA ARG A 41 11.38 -5.71 -38.38
C ARG A 41 11.08 -6.77 -37.31
N ASP A 42 11.28 -8.03 -37.63
CA ASP A 42 11.02 -9.15 -36.72
C ASP A 42 11.97 -9.13 -35.51
N THR A 43 13.22 -8.76 -35.70
CA THR A 43 14.21 -8.58 -34.65
C THR A 43 13.80 -7.43 -33.72
N ASN A 44 13.42 -6.28 -34.29
CA ASN A 44 12.94 -5.13 -33.50
C ASN A 44 11.67 -5.44 -32.75
N SER A 45 10.72 -6.17 -33.34
CA SER A 45 9.49 -6.57 -32.66
C SER A 45 9.76 -7.46 -31.45
N ARG A 46 10.70 -8.42 -31.57
CA ARG A 46 11.12 -9.25 -30.43
C ARG A 46 11.86 -8.45 -29.36
N LEU A 47 12.69 -7.49 -29.74
CA LEU A 47 13.39 -6.62 -28.79
C LEU A 47 12.41 -5.72 -28.04
N LEU A 48 11.49 -5.07 -28.74
CA LEU A 48 10.44 -4.24 -28.12
C LEU A 48 9.56 -5.04 -27.19
N GLY A 49 9.22 -6.30 -27.54
CA GLY A 49 8.50 -7.21 -26.65
C GLY A 49 9.25 -7.43 -25.33
N ARG A 50 10.54 -7.78 -25.39
CA ARG A 50 11.38 -7.98 -24.20
C ARG A 50 11.48 -6.73 -23.33
N ILE A 51 11.76 -5.57 -23.95
CA ILE A 51 11.86 -4.29 -23.23
C ILE A 51 10.55 -3.96 -22.51
N ARG A 52 9.41 -4.20 -23.17
CA ARG A 52 8.10 -3.99 -22.55
C ARG A 52 7.90 -4.92 -21.35
N ASP A 53 8.21 -6.20 -21.49
CA ASP A 53 8.04 -7.19 -20.43
C ASP A 53 8.97 -6.89 -19.23
N GLU A 54 10.22 -6.49 -19.48
CA GLU A 54 11.16 -6.05 -18.44
C GLU A 54 10.65 -4.78 -17.72
N LEU A 55 10.13 -3.80 -18.46
CA LEU A 55 9.57 -2.57 -17.89
C LEU A 55 8.33 -2.85 -17.03
N GLU A 56 7.48 -3.78 -17.44
CA GLU A 56 6.32 -4.19 -16.64
C GLU A 56 6.75 -4.85 -15.33
N VAL A 57 7.77 -5.70 -15.33
CA VAL A 57 8.32 -6.33 -14.13
C VAL A 57 8.87 -5.27 -13.18
N GLU A 58 9.70 -4.35 -13.66
CA GLU A 58 10.28 -3.28 -12.86
C GLU A 58 9.20 -2.33 -12.32
N ARG A 59 8.19 -2.00 -13.12
CA ARG A 59 7.06 -1.19 -12.68
C ARG A 59 6.28 -1.86 -11.55
N ARG A 60 5.99 -3.16 -11.65
CA ARG A 60 5.32 -3.92 -10.59
C ARG A 60 6.16 -3.92 -9.31
N ARG A 61 7.44 -4.24 -9.43
CA ARG A 61 8.36 -4.23 -8.28
C ARG A 61 8.43 -2.88 -7.59
N SER A 62 8.53 -1.80 -8.36
CA SER A 62 8.52 -0.43 -7.81
C SER A 62 7.19 -0.12 -7.10
N HIS A 63 6.06 -0.54 -7.69
CA HIS A 63 4.73 -0.37 -7.10
C HIS A 63 4.58 -1.14 -5.79
N ASP A 64 5.02 -2.40 -5.74
CA ASP A 64 4.98 -3.23 -4.53
C ASP A 64 5.84 -2.64 -3.39
N LEU A 65 7.01 -2.08 -3.72
CA LEU A 65 7.85 -1.38 -2.74
C LEU A 65 7.16 -0.13 -2.18
N LEU A 66 6.46 0.64 -3.02
CA LEU A 66 5.71 1.82 -2.58
C LEU A 66 4.53 1.43 -1.67
N ARG A 67 3.83 0.33 -1.95
CA ARG A 67 2.72 -0.17 -1.11
C ARG A 67 3.15 -0.55 0.31
N ASN A 68 4.42 -0.89 0.51
CA ASN A 68 4.97 -1.13 1.85
C ASN A 68 5.16 0.14 2.68
N ILE A 69 5.01 1.34 2.07
CA ILE A 69 5.31 2.61 2.72
C ILE A 69 4.09 3.54 2.71
N LEU A 70 3.23 3.46 1.70
CA LEU A 70 2.10 4.35 1.47
C LEU A 70 0.81 3.57 1.18
N PRO A 71 -0.37 4.07 1.62
CA PRO A 71 -1.65 3.55 1.22
C PRO A 71 -1.84 3.57 -0.31
N GLN A 72 -2.58 2.58 -0.85
CA GLN A 72 -2.81 2.49 -2.30
C GLN A 72 -3.44 3.76 -2.88
N THR A 73 -4.41 4.34 -2.17
CA THR A 73 -5.09 5.57 -2.58
C THR A 73 -4.12 6.76 -2.73
N ILE A 74 -3.09 6.81 -1.91
CA ILE A 74 -2.04 7.85 -1.96
C ILE A 74 -1.10 7.59 -3.14
N ILE A 75 -0.73 6.33 -3.38
CA ILE A 75 0.11 5.95 -4.54
C ILE A 75 -0.58 6.32 -5.85
N ASP A 76 -1.89 6.07 -5.97
CA ASP A 76 -2.66 6.37 -7.17
C ASP A 76 -2.72 7.89 -7.43
N ARG A 77 -2.91 8.70 -6.39
CA ARG A 77 -2.92 10.18 -6.47
C ARG A 77 -1.55 10.76 -6.84
N LEU A 78 -0.47 10.22 -6.27
CA LEU A 78 0.90 10.58 -6.65
C LEU A 78 1.18 10.21 -8.11
N GLY A 79 0.73 9.03 -8.54
CA GLY A 79 0.84 8.57 -9.94
C GLY A 79 0.06 9.46 -10.91
N ALA A 80 -1.02 10.09 -10.47
CA ALA A 80 -1.78 11.10 -11.21
C ALA A 80 -1.12 12.49 -11.20
N GLY A 81 0.03 12.66 -10.51
CA GLY A 81 0.78 13.92 -10.48
C GLY A 81 0.35 14.90 -9.38
N GLU A 82 -0.42 14.44 -8.37
CA GLU A 82 -0.82 15.28 -7.24
C GLU A 82 0.38 15.50 -6.31
N GLY A 83 0.83 16.74 -6.19
CA GLY A 83 2.08 17.09 -5.47
C GLY A 83 1.90 17.32 -3.97
N SER A 84 0.68 17.56 -3.50
CA SER A 84 0.37 17.82 -2.08
C SER A 84 -0.94 17.15 -1.74
N ILE A 85 -0.91 16.19 -0.84
CA ILE A 85 -2.07 15.43 -0.39
C ILE A 85 -2.34 15.78 1.07
N ALA A 86 -3.51 16.37 1.32
CA ALA A 86 -4.00 16.68 2.66
C ALA A 86 -5.53 16.68 2.64
N ASP A 87 -6.14 15.67 3.22
CA ASP A 87 -7.58 15.47 3.22
C ASP A 87 -8.13 15.47 4.65
N ARG A 88 -9.26 16.13 4.84
CA ARG A 88 -10.00 16.09 6.09
C ARG A 88 -11.02 14.95 6.05
N HIS A 89 -11.00 14.13 7.08
CA HIS A 89 -11.96 13.06 7.31
C HIS A 89 -12.68 13.34 8.61
N GLU A 90 -14.02 13.39 8.57
CA GLU A 90 -14.83 13.81 9.72
C GLU A 90 -15.02 12.71 10.76
N ASP A 91 -14.83 11.46 10.36
CA ASP A 91 -15.17 10.31 11.21
C ASP A 91 -14.16 9.16 11.00
N VAL A 92 -13.12 9.15 11.83
CA VAL A 92 -12.05 8.17 11.82
C VAL A 92 -11.84 7.61 13.21
N ALA A 93 -11.82 6.29 13.35
CA ALA A 93 -11.41 5.61 14.56
C ALA A 93 -9.89 5.41 14.56
N VAL A 94 -9.22 6.07 15.49
CA VAL A 94 -7.75 6.01 15.65
C VAL A 94 -7.42 5.05 16.77
N VAL A 95 -6.50 4.12 16.51
CA VAL A 95 -6.01 3.10 17.44
C VAL A 95 -4.55 3.38 17.74
N PHE A 96 -4.20 3.52 19.01
CA PHE A 96 -2.82 3.52 19.51
C PHE A 96 -2.59 2.30 20.38
N SER A 97 -1.44 1.66 20.21
CA SER A 97 -0.97 0.63 21.16
C SER A 97 0.49 0.86 21.49
N ASP A 98 0.90 0.51 22.71
CA ASP A 98 2.26 0.65 23.23
C ASP A 98 2.57 -0.49 24.19
N PHE A 99 3.83 -0.97 24.20
CA PHE A 99 4.24 -2.05 25.09
C PHE A 99 4.60 -1.52 26.47
N VAL A 100 4.06 -2.15 27.50
CA VAL A 100 4.27 -1.74 28.89
C VAL A 100 5.70 -2.07 29.32
N GLY A 101 6.42 -1.06 29.79
CA GLY A 101 7.78 -1.26 30.31
C GLY A 101 8.82 -1.69 29.27
N PHE A 102 8.60 -1.38 27.99
CA PHE A 102 9.50 -1.76 26.89
C PHE A 102 10.97 -1.42 27.15
N THR A 103 11.24 -0.21 27.67
CA THR A 103 12.62 0.21 28.01
C THR A 103 13.30 -0.74 29.01
N GLU A 104 12.56 -1.21 29.99
CA GLU A 104 13.07 -2.15 31.00
C GLU A 104 13.26 -3.56 30.39
N ILE A 105 12.28 -4.03 29.63
CA ILE A 105 12.32 -5.32 28.95
C ILE A 105 13.52 -5.36 27.98
N SER A 106 13.66 -4.31 27.14
CA SER A 106 14.73 -4.21 26.15
C SER A 106 16.13 -4.10 26.76
N SER A 107 16.24 -3.62 28.00
CA SER A 107 17.51 -3.60 28.72
C SER A 107 17.94 -4.97 29.32
N ARG A 108 16.98 -5.88 29.50
CA ARG A 108 17.19 -7.20 30.13
C ARG A 108 17.32 -8.34 29.14
N LEU A 109 16.67 -8.23 27.99
CA LEU A 109 16.69 -9.27 26.97
C LEU A 109 17.78 -9.04 25.91
N PRO A 110 18.31 -10.10 25.27
CA PRO A 110 19.19 -9.96 24.12
C PRO A 110 18.48 -9.16 22.99
N VAL A 111 19.21 -8.26 22.34
CA VAL A 111 18.69 -7.40 21.27
C VAL A 111 17.98 -8.21 20.17
N ALA A 112 18.56 -9.35 19.77
CA ALA A 112 17.98 -10.22 18.75
C ALA A 112 16.60 -10.77 19.18
N THR A 113 16.42 -11.10 20.45
CA THR A 113 15.13 -11.56 21.01
C THR A 113 14.12 -10.44 21.00
N VAL A 114 14.49 -9.23 21.46
CA VAL A 114 13.58 -8.07 21.44
C VAL A 114 13.09 -7.76 20.02
N VAL A 115 14.02 -7.72 19.05
CA VAL A 115 13.68 -7.45 17.64
C VAL A 115 12.81 -8.58 17.06
N ALA A 116 13.08 -9.85 17.39
CA ALA A 116 12.27 -10.97 16.90
C ALA A 116 10.85 -10.92 17.46
N SER A 117 10.67 -10.68 18.76
CA SER A 117 9.35 -10.56 19.38
C SER A 117 8.57 -9.35 18.85
N LEU A 118 9.20 -8.17 18.73
CA LEU A 118 8.56 -6.99 18.12
C LEU A 118 8.11 -7.28 16.68
N ASN A 119 9.00 -7.91 15.90
CA ASN A 119 8.67 -8.25 14.52
C ASN A 119 7.50 -9.25 14.44
N ALA A 120 7.46 -10.25 15.31
CA ALA A 120 6.36 -11.22 15.35
C ALA A 120 5.04 -10.53 15.70
N MET A 121 5.01 -9.70 16.76
CA MET A 121 3.82 -8.98 17.19
C MET A 121 3.35 -7.95 16.15
N PHE A 122 4.25 -7.12 15.60
CA PHE A 122 3.88 -6.14 14.58
C PHE A 122 3.43 -6.79 13.27
N SER A 123 4.02 -7.93 12.88
CA SER A 123 3.54 -8.68 11.72
C SER A 123 2.12 -9.24 11.93
N ALA A 124 1.80 -9.69 13.15
CA ALA A 124 0.45 -10.11 13.49
C ALA A 124 -0.55 -8.94 13.50
N PHE A 125 -0.10 -7.74 13.94
CA PHE A 125 -0.91 -6.51 13.87
C PHE A 125 -1.15 -6.10 12.42
N ASP A 126 -0.12 -6.13 11.57
CA ASP A 126 -0.21 -5.83 10.14
C ASP A 126 -1.20 -6.76 9.43
N ALA A 127 -1.11 -8.08 9.69
CA ALA A 127 -2.05 -9.05 9.14
C ALA A 127 -3.49 -8.82 9.62
N SER A 128 -3.67 -8.40 10.88
CA SER A 128 -4.99 -8.05 11.43
C SER A 128 -5.54 -6.77 10.81
N CYS A 129 -4.71 -5.76 10.56
CA CYS A 129 -5.07 -4.55 9.84
C CYS A 129 -5.59 -4.87 8.43
N GLU A 130 -4.87 -5.69 7.68
CA GLU A 130 -5.26 -6.10 6.32
C GLU A 130 -6.59 -6.88 6.33
N ALA A 131 -6.74 -7.86 7.24
CA ALA A 131 -7.94 -8.68 7.33
C ALA A 131 -9.20 -7.90 7.72
N LEU A 132 -9.05 -6.84 8.52
CA LEU A 132 -10.14 -6.01 9.04
C LEU A 132 -10.38 -4.73 8.22
N GLY A 133 -9.58 -4.45 7.19
CA GLY A 133 -9.67 -3.23 6.40
C GLY A 133 -9.36 -1.98 7.23
N VAL A 134 -8.39 -2.06 8.13
CA VAL A 134 -7.87 -0.96 8.93
C VAL A 134 -6.51 -0.55 8.37
N GLU A 135 -6.28 0.75 8.21
CA GLU A 135 -5.01 1.26 7.67
C GLU A 135 -3.96 1.37 8.78
N LYS A 136 -2.82 0.71 8.59
CA LYS A 136 -1.61 0.97 9.39
C LYS A 136 -1.06 2.33 9.04
N ILE A 137 -0.86 3.21 10.01
CA ILE A 137 -0.29 4.53 9.78
C ILE A 137 1.22 4.50 9.97
N LYS A 138 1.68 4.08 11.14
CA LYS A 138 3.13 4.02 11.46
C LYS A 138 3.41 3.26 12.75
N THR A 139 4.68 2.95 12.96
CA THR A 139 5.23 2.61 14.27
C THR A 139 6.02 3.79 14.83
N ILE A 140 6.01 3.99 16.14
CA ILE A 140 6.75 5.05 16.84
C ILE A 140 7.53 4.40 17.99
N GLY A 141 8.74 3.92 17.69
CA GLY A 141 9.46 3.06 18.63
C GLY A 141 8.74 1.73 18.81
N ASP A 142 8.29 1.45 20.02
CA ASP A 142 7.48 0.30 20.41
C ASP A 142 5.97 0.54 20.34
N ALA A 143 5.54 1.75 19.97
CA ALA A 143 4.13 2.06 19.75
C ALA A 143 3.70 1.77 18.30
N TYR A 144 2.44 1.41 18.13
CA TYR A 144 1.80 1.17 16.84
C TYR A 144 0.55 2.02 16.68
N MET A 145 0.41 2.68 15.53
CA MET A 145 -0.74 3.52 15.21
C MET A 145 -1.44 3.01 13.96
N ALA A 146 -2.75 2.83 14.06
CA ALA A 146 -3.64 2.45 12.97
C ALA A 146 -4.91 3.31 12.95
N ALA A 147 -5.62 3.33 11.83
CA ALA A 147 -6.84 4.08 11.67
C ALA A 147 -7.86 3.38 10.78
N ALA A 148 -9.12 3.44 11.13
CA ALA A 148 -10.25 2.95 10.36
C ALA A 148 -11.21 4.10 10.04
N GLY A 149 -11.83 4.10 8.84
CA GLY A 149 -12.67 5.21 8.35
C GLY A 149 -11.97 6.11 7.33
N LEU A 150 -10.75 5.75 6.90
CA LEU A 150 -10.06 6.36 5.77
C LEU A 150 -10.60 5.76 4.44
N PRO A 151 -10.38 6.41 3.27
CA PRO A 151 -10.79 5.88 1.98
C PRO A 151 -10.26 4.45 1.75
N GLY A 152 -11.15 3.52 1.43
CA GLY A 152 -10.82 2.10 1.28
C GLY A 152 -10.93 1.26 2.56
N SER A 153 -11.21 1.89 3.72
CA SER A 153 -11.43 1.20 4.99
C SER A 153 -12.78 0.46 5.05
N ALA A 154 -12.93 -0.38 6.08
CA ALA A 154 -14.17 -1.10 6.37
C ALA A 154 -15.37 -0.14 6.56
N ALA A 155 -16.56 -0.55 6.09
CA ALA A 155 -17.78 0.26 6.21
C ALA A 155 -18.17 0.52 7.67
N ASP A 156 -17.93 -0.44 8.56
CA ASP A 156 -18.12 -0.29 10.02
C ASP A 156 -16.74 -0.12 10.70
N HIS A 157 -16.17 1.04 10.51
CA HIS A 157 -14.80 1.35 10.92
C HIS A 157 -14.61 1.33 12.45
N VAL A 158 -15.63 1.67 13.24
CA VAL A 158 -15.53 1.64 14.70
C VAL A 158 -15.42 0.21 15.21
N ARG A 159 -16.23 -0.71 14.66
CA ARG A 159 -16.11 -2.13 14.97
C ARG A 159 -14.81 -2.74 14.48
N ALA A 160 -14.38 -2.39 13.28
CA ALA A 160 -13.10 -2.83 12.76
C ALA A 160 -11.92 -2.42 13.66
N ALA A 161 -11.92 -1.18 14.18
CA ALA A 161 -10.93 -0.70 15.13
C ALA A 161 -10.96 -1.47 16.47
N ALA A 162 -12.16 -1.79 16.97
CA ALA A 162 -12.31 -2.58 18.19
C ALA A 162 -11.82 -4.03 18.00
N ASP A 163 -12.16 -4.66 16.88
CA ASP A 163 -11.68 -6.00 16.56
C ASP A 163 -10.16 -6.05 16.39
N LEU A 164 -9.58 -5.03 15.74
CA LEU A 164 -8.14 -4.89 15.65
C LEU A 164 -7.50 -4.83 17.05
N ALA A 165 -8.03 -4.01 17.94
CA ALA A 165 -7.49 -3.90 19.30
C ALA A 165 -7.58 -5.23 20.08
N LEU A 166 -8.66 -5.98 19.91
CA LEU A 166 -8.79 -7.32 20.48
C LEU A 166 -7.78 -8.30 19.90
N ALA A 167 -7.58 -8.29 18.59
CA ALA A 167 -6.59 -9.11 17.90
C ALA A 167 -5.14 -8.75 18.31
N MET A 168 -4.82 -7.47 18.42
CA MET A 168 -3.52 -7.00 18.94
C MET A 168 -3.26 -7.51 20.35
N ARG A 169 -4.22 -7.35 21.27
CA ARG A 169 -4.11 -7.88 22.62
C ARG A 169 -3.91 -9.39 22.65
N ALA A 170 -4.65 -10.13 21.83
CA ALA A 170 -4.51 -11.58 21.72
C ALA A 170 -3.14 -12.01 21.20
N ALA A 171 -2.58 -11.30 20.20
CA ALA A 171 -1.26 -11.57 19.66
C ALA A 171 -0.15 -11.37 20.70
N VAL A 172 -0.24 -10.31 21.52
CA VAL A 172 0.71 -10.07 22.61
C VAL A 172 0.61 -11.12 23.71
N VAL A 173 -0.61 -11.54 24.07
CA VAL A 173 -0.83 -12.64 25.03
C VAL A 173 -0.25 -13.96 24.51
N ALA A 174 -0.33 -14.22 23.21
CA ALA A 174 0.23 -15.41 22.57
C ALA A 174 1.77 -15.42 22.56
N GLU A 175 2.41 -14.23 22.47
CA GLU A 175 3.87 -14.10 22.60
C GLU A 175 4.34 -14.44 24.02
N GLY A 176 3.50 -14.18 25.03
CA GLY A 176 3.76 -14.51 26.43
C GLY A 176 4.59 -13.48 27.19
N ASP A 177 4.99 -13.84 28.41
CA ASP A 177 5.80 -12.96 29.27
C ASP A 177 7.17 -12.64 28.65
N PRO A 178 7.68 -11.41 28.80
CA PRO A 178 7.18 -10.34 29.68
C PRO A 178 6.25 -9.31 28.97
N TRP A 179 5.74 -9.63 27.79
CA TRP A 179 5.06 -8.66 26.92
C TRP A 179 3.62 -8.37 27.39
N GLN A 180 3.33 -7.10 27.55
CA GLN A 180 1.98 -6.58 27.78
C GLN A 180 1.77 -5.33 26.94
N VAL A 181 0.54 -5.12 26.46
CA VAL A 181 0.17 -3.97 25.63
C VAL A 181 -0.91 -3.13 26.30
N ARG A 182 -0.83 -1.81 26.13
CA ARG A 182 -1.92 -0.87 26.37
C ARG A 182 -2.46 -0.42 25.03
N ILE A 183 -3.78 -0.28 24.94
CA ILE A 183 -4.43 0.15 23.70
C ILE A 183 -5.45 1.25 24.01
N GLY A 184 -5.42 2.33 23.21
CA GLY A 184 -6.37 3.42 23.26
C GLY A 184 -7.08 3.60 21.93
N ILE A 185 -8.41 3.77 21.95
CA ILE A 185 -9.21 4.01 20.74
C ILE A 185 -10.07 5.25 20.94
N HIS A 186 -9.99 6.17 20.00
CA HIS A 186 -10.88 7.32 19.93
C HIS A 186 -11.39 7.54 18.51
N ARG A 187 -12.57 8.13 18.40
CA ARG A 187 -13.25 8.44 17.14
C ARG A 187 -13.45 9.93 17.00
N GLY A 188 -13.09 10.50 15.85
CA GLY A 188 -13.28 11.92 15.59
C GLY A 188 -12.63 12.37 14.28
N PRO A 189 -12.68 13.69 14.02
CA PRO A 189 -12.11 14.25 12.80
C PRO A 189 -10.58 14.24 12.83
N VAL A 190 -9.99 13.93 11.65
CA VAL A 190 -8.55 13.97 11.41
C VAL A 190 -8.24 14.64 10.07
N VAL A 191 -7.01 15.11 9.91
CA VAL A 191 -6.41 15.44 8.62
C VAL A 191 -5.41 14.35 8.30
N ALA A 192 -5.58 13.68 7.17
CA ALA A 192 -4.66 12.70 6.63
C ALA A 192 -3.85 13.31 5.50
N GLY A 193 -2.56 13.10 5.44
CA GLY A 193 -1.79 13.72 4.37
C GLY A 193 -0.34 13.27 4.31
N MET A 194 0.37 13.80 3.30
CA MET A 194 1.79 13.56 3.11
C MET A 194 2.62 14.77 3.48
N ILE A 195 3.69 14.54 4.23
CA ILE A 195 4.70 15.54 4.54
C ILE A 195 6.08 15.07 4.07
N GLY A 196 6.87 15.99 3.61
CA GLY A 196 8.25 15.80 3.16
C GLY A 196 8.40 15.88 1.64
N THR A 197 9.62 16.14 1.20
CA THR A 197 10.00 16.19 -0.23
C THR A 197 10.97 15.09 -0.62
N THR A 198 11.78 14.61 0.31
CA THR A 198 12.80 13.58 0.07
C THR A 198 12.43 12.26 0.71
N LYS A 199 11.85 12.31 1.92
CA LYS A 199 11.28 11.15 2.62
C LYS A 199 9.82 11.47 2.88
N PHE A 200 8.97 10.91 2.08
CA PHE A 200 7.53 11.05 2.26
C PHE A 200 7.09 10.28 3.51
N VAL A 201 6.30 10.96 4.34
CA VAL A 201 5.62 10.35 5.48
C VAL A 201 4.13 10.62 5.34
N TYR A 202 3.35 9.55 5.22
CA TYR A 202 1.90 9.62 5.35
C TYR A 202 1.55 9.56 6.83
N ASP A 203 0.78 10.52 7.31
CA ASP A 203 0.43 10.63 8.74
C ASP A 203 -0.96 11.21 8.94
N LEU A 204 -1.45 11.14 10.18
CA LEU A 204 -2.70 11.72 10.63
C LEU A 204 -2.44 12.82 11.67
N TRP A 205 -3.17 13.90 11.52
CA TRP A 205 -3.15 15.01 12.48
C TRP A 205 -4.56 15.34 12.91
N GLY A 206 -4.69 15.77 14.14
CA GLY A 206 -5.95 16.23 14.70
C GLY A 206 -6.07 15.92 16.18
N ASP A 207 -7.11 16.48 16.76
CA ASP A 207 -7.40 16.28 18.15
C ASP A 207 -7.70 14.81 18.49
N ALA A 208 -8.41 14.10 17.59
CA ALA A 208 -8.72 12.69 17.74
C ALA A 208 -7.48 11.80 17.90
N VAL A 209 -6.38 12.13 17.18
CA VAL A 209 -5.10 11.43 17.32
C VAL A 209 -4.52 11.58 18.72
N ASN A 210 -4.55 12.81 19.24
CA ASN A 210 -4.05 13.12 20.59
C ASN A 210 -4.87 12.44 21.69
N VAL A 211 -6.20 12.40 21.53
CA VAL A 211 -7.10 11.73 22.50
C VAL A 211 -6.84 10.23 22.51
N ALA A 212 -6.76 9.57 21.34
CA ALA A 212 -6.46 8.15 21.24
C ALA A 212 -5.13 7.77 21.93
N SER A 213 -4.06 8.55 21.68
CA SER A 213 -2.76 8.38 22.33
C SER A 213 -2.83 8.54 23.85
N ARG A 214 -3.62 9.50 24.36
CA ARG A 214 -3.79 9.69 25.82
C ARG A 214 -4.63 8.59 26.47
N LEU A 215 -5.63 8.07 25.78
CA LEU A 215 -6.38 6.90 26.23
C LEU A 215 -5.45 5.68 26.36
N GLU A 216 -4.57 5.47 25.37
CA GLU A 216 -3.55 4.42 25.44
C GLU A 216 -2.66 4.61 26.66
N THR A 217 -2.01 5.77 26.78
CA THR A 217 -1.05 6.06 27.86
C THR A 217 -1.67 5.93 29.25
N SER A 218 -2.96 6.25 29.41
CA SER A 218 -3.69 6.14 30.67
C SER A 218 -4.28 4.75 30.94
N ALA A 219 -4.25 3.85 29.95
CA ALA A 219 -4.79 2.50 30.12
C ALA A 219 -3.89 1.65 31.03
N PRO A 220 -4.45 0.84 31.93
CA PRO A 220 -3.70 -0.16 32.65
C PRO A 220 -3.09 -1.22 31.72
N PRO A 221 -2.00 -1.89 32.12
CA PRO A 221 -1.42 -3.00 31.35
C PRO A 221 -2.46 -4.06 30.96
N GLY A 222 -2.40 -4.51 29.69
CA GLY A 222 -3.31 -5.53 29.15
C GLY A 222 -4.75 -5.03 28.86
N ARG A 223 -5.04 -3.74 29.07
CA ARG A 223 -6.40 -3.19 28.86
C ARG A 223 -6.49 -2.42 27.54
N ILE A 224 -7.68 -2.48 26.95
CA ILE A 224 -8.09 -1.67 25.80
C ILE A 224 -9.04 -0.61 26.33
N GLN A 225 -8.68 0.66 26.20
CA GLN A 225 -9.48 1.79 26.66
C GLN A 225 -10.06 2.55 25.49
N VAL A 226 -11.35 2.86 25.55
CA VAL A 226 -12.08 3.53 24.49
C VAL A 226 -12.79 4.76 25.02
N SER A 227 -12.98 5.77 24.20
CA SER A 227 -13.79 6.94 24.51
C SER A 227 -15.29 6.64 24.45
N GLU A 228 -16.11 7.56 24.97
CA GLU A 228 -17.57 7.47 24.93
C GLU A 228 -18.09 7.39 23.47
N GLU A 229 -17.51 8.14 22.54
CA GLU A 229 -17.90 8.13 21.11
C GLU A 229 -17.65 6.76 20.46
N VAL A 230 -16.57 6.09 20.85
CA VAL A 230 -16.29 4.71 20.40
C VAL A 230 -17.26 3.75 21.04
N ALA A 231 -17.47 3.85 22.38
CA ALA A 231 -18.39 2.98 23.11
C ALA A 231 -19.82 3.06 22.55
N ALA A 232 -20.31 4.26 22.24
CA ALA A 232 -21.60 4.47 21.60
C ALA A 232 -21.69 3.82 20.20
N GLY A 233 -20.60 3.89 19.40
CA GLY A 233 -20.54 3.27 18.07
C GLY A 233 -20.49 1.74 18.09
N LEU A 234 -19.95 1.15 19.16
CA LEU A 234 -19.87 -0.31 19.34
C LEU A 234 -21.22 -0.96 19.70
N GLY A 235 -22.05 -0.22 20.47
CA GLY A 235 -23.37 -0.68 20.89
C GLY A 235 -23.32 -2.00 21.63
N ASP A 236 -24.37 -2.81 21.48
CA ASP A 236 -24.51 -4.09 22.20
C ASP A 236 -23.64 -5.24 21.63
N ALA A 237 -22.93 -5.01 20.55
CA ALA A 237 -22.11 -6.04 19.93
C ALA A 237 -20.82 -6.36 20.70
N PHE A 238 -20.42 -5.47 21.61
CA PHE A 238 -19.22 -5.62 22.41
C PHE A 238 -19.53 -5.49 23.90
N GLU A 239 -18.72 -6.16 24.71
CA GLU A 239 -18.78 -6.05 26.16
C GLU A 239 -17.86 -4.91 26.59
N LEU A 240 -18.47 -3.93 27.27
CA LEU A 240 -17.83 -2.72 27.78
C LEU A 240 -17.98 -2.63 29.27
N GLU A 241 -16.91 -2.24 29.96
CA GLU A 241 -16.90 -1.93 31.40
C GLU A 241 -16.65 -0.42 31.58
N ALA A 242 -17.52 0.29 32.26
CA ALA A 242 -17.30 1.70 32.54
C ALA A 242 -16.05 1.88 33.42
N ARG A 243 -15.09 2.65 32.95
CA ARG A 243 -13.94 3.09 33.75
C ARG A 243 -14.29 4.34 34.57
N GLY A 244 -15.19 5.15 34.03
CA GLY A 244 -15.54 6.47 34.53
C GLY A 244 -14.68 7.58 33.97
N ALA A 245 -14.80 8.75 34.52
CA ALA A 245 -14.12 9.95 34.09
C ALA A 245 -12.61 9.87 34.33
N ILE A 246 -11.85 10.22 33.31
CA ILE A 246 -10.40 10.36 33.40
C ILE A 246 -10.01 11.79 33.01
N ASP A 247 -9.00 12.34 33.65
CA ASP A 247 -8.47 13.66 33.31
C ASP A 247 -7.40 13.54 32.20
N LEU A 248 -7.72 14.05 31.03
CA LEU A 248 -6.81 14.07 29.89
C LEU A 248 -6.16 15.44 29.77
N LYS A 249 -4.84 15.49 29.85
CA LYS A 249 -4.05 16.74 29.78
C LYS A 249 -4.51 17.63 28.61
N GLY A 250 -5.01 18.83 28.92
CA GLY A 250 -5.47 19.80 27.91
C GLY A 250 -6.84 19.50 27.28
N LYS A 251 -7.59 18.55 27.83
CA LYS A 251 -8.96 18.19 27.42
C LYS A 251 -9.96 18.24 28.57
N GLY A 252 -9.47 18.18 29.82
CA GLY A 252 -10.32 18.04 30.99
C GLY A 252 -10.82 16.60 31.17
N SER A 253 -11.91 16.47 31.87
CA SER A 253 -12.52 15.17 32.24
C SER A 253 -13.26 14.58 31.04
N MET A 254 -13.01 13.29 30.74
CA MET A 254 -13.65 12.53 29.68
C MET A 254 -14.10 11.16 30.21
N GLU A 255 -15.34 10.78 29.94
CA GLU A 255 -15.82 9.43 30.19
C GLU A 255 -15.11 8.41 29.32
N SER A 256 -14.74 7.29 29.92
CA SER A 256 -14.04 6.21 29.22
C SER A 256 -14.49 4.83 29.65
N PHE A 257 -14.24 3.87 28.79
CA PHE A 257 -14.68 2.48 29.00
C PHE A 257 -13.52 1.53 28.67
N PHE A 258 -13.55 0.34 29.26
CA PHE A 258 -12.67 -0.76 28.87
C PHE A 258 -13.42 -1.69 27.92
N LEU A 259 -12.82 -1.98 26.78
CA LEU A 259 -13.31 -2.99 25.83
C LEU A 259 -12.83 -4.37 26.31
N LEU A 260 -13.78 -5.22 26.71
CA LEU A 260 -13.49 -6.55 27.23
C LEU A 260 -13.43 -7.61 26.13
N GLY A 261 -14.40 -7.60 25.21
CA GLY A 261 -14.53 -8.57 24.15
C GLY A 261 -15.76 -8.33 23.28
N ARG A 262 -15.98 -9.24 22.32
CA ARG A 262 -17.26 -9.33 21.62
C ARG A 262 -18.29 -10.03 22.50
N ARG A 263 -19.55 -9.59 22.45
CA ARG A 263 -20.65 -10.38 23.01
C ARG A 263 -20.94 -11.57 22.12
N SER A 264 -21.13 -12.73 22.74
CA SER A 264 -21.52 -13.99 22.08
C SER A 264 -22.97 -13.93 21.61
#